data_371ac6ecdd91d7f84c2454ea82717bd0
#
_entry.id   371ac6ecdd91d7f84c2454ea82717bd0
#
_cell.length_a   1.000
_cell.length_b   1.000
_cell.length_c   1.000
_cell.angle_alpha   90.00
_cell.angle_beta   90.00
_cell.angle_gamma   90.00
#
_symmetry.space_group_name_H-M   'P 1'
#
loop_
_entity.id
_entity.type
_entity.pdbx_description
1 polymer ?
#
loop_
_entity_poly.entity_id
_entity_poly.type
_entity_poly.pdbx_seq_one_letter_code
_entity_poly.pdbx_strand_id
1 'polypeptide(L)'
;HALIHARENHWYDWPSRQVNRGMDFVRLRLFRPLIRGVIWARYPVLAGVVVVLVSQVALLLDGDVRFRFFNAPERTDVTANFAMVPGATRADTMDMLRVVQETVEAYGAEVAAETGTDPIVYVLGKIGGNAGRGLASAEDKEPDQLGAVTIELIDADLRPFSSRTFVREVQARVPSHPQLEELSFRGGHFGPGGDALDVELTGADAEVLKAAAQALKAAVGQFAEVSALEDSLAYDKAELVLDLTPQGKALGFTIDALGRELRNRLGGIEAATYPDGMRAASIKVRLPDDELTADFLDRTMMRTGAGDYVPLADIVNVTRKDGFSTVNRENGLRVVTVTGDIDESDPARADEITATVEHEILPRIAEDFGIDFSVSGLSEQQDQFMQDARFGLMMILLGIFLTLAWIFSSWSRPLVVMAIIPFGLVGAIWGHYLWGIPMSMFSIVGLLGMVGIIINDSIVLVSTIDEYARDRGLKPAIVDAVADRLRPVFLTTATTVLGLAPLLYESSSQAQFLKPTVVTLVYGLGFGFVLVLLVVPALVAVQEDVGNRLRALRRMAGLKHRRARGGALVLAGTAALLVALFGATIGWTILTGTLPGGLLGSAGIVAATGIF
;
A
#
# COMPACT_ATOMS: atom_id res chain seq x y z
N HIS A 1 -30.68 40.91 -11.75
CA HIS A 1 -30.58 41.98 -10.75
C HIS A 1 -31.92 42.69 -10.43
N ALA A 2 -32.91 42.71 -11.35
CA ALA A 2 -34.21 43.38 -11.15
C ALA A 2 -35.25 42.57 -10.35
N LEU A 3 -35.02 41.30 -10.07
CA LEU A 3 -35.97 40.41 -9.37
C LEU A 3 -35.59 40.12 -7.90
N ILE A 4 -34.48 40.64 -7.40
CA ILE A 4 -34.04 40.46 -6.00
C ILE A 4 -34.14 41.78 -5.23
N HIS A 5 -35.32 42.35 -5.21
CA HIS A 5 -35.74 43.21 -4.11
C HIS A 5 -36.34 42.29 -3.02
N ALA A 6 -35.49 41.63 -2.26
CA ALA A 6 -35.90 40.98 -1.04
C ALA A 6 -36.49 42.02 -0.11
N ARG A 7 -37.80 41.95 0.15
CA ARG A 7 -38.44 42.71 1.21
C ARG A 7 -37.74 42.41 2.53
N GLU A 8 -37.22 43.41 3.18
CA GLU A 8 -36.26 43.32 4.29
C GLU A 8 -36.77 42.66 5.57
N ASN A 9 -37.98 42.09 5.65
CA ASN A 9 -38.57 41.62 6.90
C ASN A 9 -39.50 40.41 6.78
N HIS A 10 -39.04 39.26 6.23
CA HIS A 10 -39.80 38.03 6.34
C HIS A 10 -39.40 37.25 7.61
N TRP A 11 -40.37 36.57 8.24
CA TRP A 11 -40.16 35.78 9.46
C TRP A 11 -39.18 34.62 9.23
N TYR A 12 -39.15 34.03 8.03
CA TYR A 12 -38.22 32.97 7.66
C TYR A 12 -36.78 33.44 7.51
N ASP A 13 -36.51 34.75 7.44
CA ASP A 13 -35.15 35.32 7.43
C ASP A 13 -34.58 35.49 8.84
N TRP A 14 -35.37 35.26 9.89
CA TRP A 14 -34.94 35.42 11.28
C TRP A 14 -33.69 34.61 11.63
N PRO A 15 -33.59 33.27 11.28
CA PRO A 15 -32.39 32.51 11.53
C PRO A 15 -31.16 33.10 10.81
N SER A 16 -31.30 33.45 9.54
CA SER A 16 -30.23 34.08 8.76
C SER A 16 -29.75 35.39 9.35
N ARG A 17 -30.67 36.24 9.85
CA ARG A 17 -30.33 37.50 10.53
C ARG A 17 -29.59 37.26 11.83
N GLN A 18 -29.96 36.29 12.63
CA GLN A 18 -29.26 35.98 13.88
C GLN A 18 -27.84 35.45 13.59
N VAL A 19 -27.70 34.53 12.63
CA VAL A 19 -26.38 34.06 12.19
C VAL A 19 -25.52 35.20 11.66
N ASN A 20 -26.09 36.08 10.85
CA ASN A 20 -25.36 37.26 10.33
C ASN A 20 -24.92 38.21 11.45
N ARG A 21 -25.78 38.49 12.45
CA ARG A 21 -25.41 39.33 13.62
C ARG A 21 -24.31 38.69 14.45
N GLY A 22 -24.41 37.38 14.69
CA GLY A 22 -23.39 36.61 15.39
C GLY A 22 -22.04 36.65 14.66
N MET A 23 -22.07 36.47 13.34
CA MET A 23 -20.88 36.49 12.49
C MET A 23 -20.26 37.92 12.44
N ASP A 24 -21.08 38.98 12.37
CA ASP A 24 -20.58 40.35 12.43
C ASP A 24 -19.98 40.68 13.79
N PHE A 25 -20.56 40.18 14.87
CA PHE A 25 -19.98 40.35 16.22
C PHE A 25 -18.60 39.64 16.30
N VAL A 26 -18.50 38.38 15.85
CA VAL A 26 -17.23 37.65 15.82
C VAL A 26 -16.21 38.37 14.94
N ARG A 27 -16.60 38.78 13.74
CA ARG A 27 -15.74 39.49 12.78
C ARG A 27 -15.17 40.77 13.34
N LEU A 28 -16.03 41.63 13.93
CA LEU A 28 -15.65 42.99 14.32
C LEU A 28 -15.03 43.05 15.72
N ARG A 29 -15.59 42.29 16.70
CA ARG A 29 -15.15 42.41 18.11
C ARG A 29 -14.09 41.40 18.53
N LEU A 30 -14.03 40.23 17.89
CA LEU A 30 -13.07 39.19 18.26
C LEU A 30 -11.96 39.06 17.22
N PHE A 31 -12.33 38.93 15.96
CA PHE A 31 -11.38 38.55 14.93
C PHE A 31 -10.49 39.70 14.44
N ARG A 32 -11.01 40.89 14.24
CA ARG A 32 -10.18 42.06 13.87
C ARG A 32 -9.07 42.36 14.88
N PRO A 33 -9.33 42.47 16.21
CA PRO A 33 -8.25 42.64 17.18
C PRO A 33 -7.25 41.50 17.19
N LEU A 34 -7.71 40.24 17.03
CA LEU A 34 -6.84 39.05 16.92
C LEU A 34 -5.85 39.22 15.75
N ILE A 35 -6.34 39.56 14.56
CA ILE A 35 -5.48 39.73 13.39
C ILE A 35 -4.49 40.88 13.55
N ARG A 36 -4.90 42.00 14.22
CA ARG A 36 -3.95 43.07 14.57
C ARG A 36 -2.83 42.54 15.47
N GLY A 37 -3.16 41.73 16.46
CA GLY A 37 -2.20 41.05 17.34
C GLY A 37 -1.27 40.10 16.57
N VAL A 38 -1.81 39.30 15.66
CA VAL A 38 -1.04 38.39 14.78
C VAL A 38 -0.06 39.19 13.91
N ILE A 39 -0.48 40.27 13.29
CA ILE A 39 0.41 41.11 12.47
C ILE A 39 1.50 41.77 13.32
N TRP A 40 1.18 42.19 14.55
CA TRP A 40 2.17 42.74 15.48
C TRP A 40 3.17 41.65 15.92
N ALA A 41 2.68 40.47 16.28
CA ALA A 41 3.47 39.34 16.75
C ALA A 41 3.78 38.30 15.63
N ARG A 42 3.90 38.73 14.35
CA ARG A 42 4.00 37.84 13.19
C ARG A 42 5.15 36.84 13.27
N TYR A 43 6.31 37.26 13.78
CA TYR A 43 7.47 36.33 13.93
C TYR A 43 7.24 35.28 15.01
N PRO A 44 6.82 35.58 16.26
CA PRO A 44 6.43 34.60 17.25
C PRO A 44 5.31 33.67 16.79
N VAL A 45 4.30 34.18 16.07
CA VAL A 45 3.20 33.35 15.52
C VAL A 45 3.74 32.32 14.51
N LEU A 46 4.57 32.75 13.56
CA LEU A 46 5.17 31.85 12.60
C LEU A 46 6.09 30.83 13.27
N ALA A 47 6.90 31.27 14.24
CA ALA A 47 7.74 30.34 15.01
C ALA A 47 6.90 29.31 15.78
N GLY A 48 5.80 29.73 16.42
CA GLY A 48 4.87 28.83 17.11
C GLY A 48 4.25 27.80 16.17
N VAL A 49 3.83 28.21 14.97
CA VAL A 49 3.26 27.27 13.98
C VAL A 49 4.31 26.28 13.47
N VAL A 50 5.57 26.72 13.29
CA VAL A 50 6.69 25.81 12.95
C VAL A 50 6.95 24.81 14.07
N VAL A 51 6.94 25.24 15.33
CA VAL A 51 7.09 24.33 16.49
C VAL A 51 5.97 23.29 16.52
N VAL A 52 4.73 23.72 16.28
CA VAL A 52 3.58 22.79 16.19
C VAL A 52 3.77 21.80 15.03
N LEU A 53 4.22 22.25 13.86
CA LEU A 53 4.52 21.33 12.74
C LEU A 53 5.59 20.30 13.12
N VAL A 54 6.70 20.75 13.71
CA VAL A 54 7.78 19.87 14.14
C VAL A 54 7.29 18.86 15.19
N SER A 55 6.47 19.28 16.14
CA SER A 55 5.90 18.37 17.15
C SER A 55 4.97 17.32 16.54
N GLN A 56 4.24 17.66 15.46
CA GLN A 56 3.40 16.68 14.78
C GLN A 56 4.22 15.72 13.90
N VAL A 57 5.26 16.22 13.25
CA VAL A 57 6.19 15.34 12.51
C VAL A 57 6.91 14.39 13.47
N ALA A 58 7.21 14.81 14.71
CA ALA A 58 7.77 13.93 15.72
C ALA A 58 6.85 12.73 16.01
N LEU A 59 5.51 12.89 16.06
CA LEU A 59 4.56 11.77 16.24
C LEU A 59 4.65 10.72 15.11
N LEU A 60 5.00 11.15 13.89
CA LEU A 60 5.26 10.21 12.79
C LEU A 60 6.60 9.48 12.97
N LEU A 61 7.64 10.18 13.42
CA LEU A 61 8.97 9.61 13.60
C LEU A 61 9.06 8.70 14.83
N ASP A 62 8.31 9.02 15.88
CA ASP A 62 8.23 8.22 17.12
C ASP A 62 7.31 6.99 16.96
N GLY A 63 6.59 6.88 15.81
CA GLY A 63 5.70 5.74 15.52
C GLY A 63 4.33 5.82 16.18
N ASP A 64 3.98 6.94 16.83
CA ASP A 64 2.64 7.16 17.40
C ASP A 64 1.55 7.24 16.31
N VAL A 65 1.91 7.77 15.14
CA VAL A 65 1.09 7.74 13.92
C VAL A 65 1.85 6.93 12.88
N ARG A 66 1.38 5.71 12.61
CA ARG A 66 2.01 4.80 11.68
C ARG A 66 1.54 5.05 10.26
N PHE A 67 2.38 4.66 9.30
CA PHE A 67 1.99 4.59 7.90
C PHE A 67 1.77 3.13 7.53
N ARG A 68 0.61 2.83 6.91
CA ARG A 68 0.28 1.53 6.36
C ARG A 68 -0.16 1.75 4.92
N PHE A 69 0.52 1.10 3.97
CA PHE A 69 0.27 1.36 2.55
C PHE A 69 -1.20 1.23 2.19
N PHE A 70 -1.80 0.10 2.52
CA PHE A 70 -3.20 -0.17 2.26
C PHE A 70 -3.86 -0.79 3.50
N ASN A 71 -4.97 -0.25 3.92
CA ASN A 71 -5.80 -0.84 4.98
C ASN A 71 -6.96 -1.58 4.32
N ALA A 72 -6.73 -2.86 3.98
CA ALA A 72 -7.73 -3.67 3.31
C ALA A 72 -8.96 -3.85 4.20
N PRO A 73 -10.18 -3.61 3.68
CA PRO A 73 -11.38 -4.00 4.39
C PRO A 73 -11.43 -5.53 4.46
N GLU A 74 -11.91 -6.01 5.59
CA GLU A 74 -12.07 -7.42 5.81
C GLU A 74 -13.18 -7.98 4.91
N ARG A 75 -12.90 -9.06 4.18
CA ARG A 75 -13.87 -9.74 3.33
C ARG A 75 -14.56 -10.88 4.07
N THR A 76 -15.69 -11.27 3.55
CA THR A 76 -16.49 -12.39 4.05
C THR A 76 -16.02 -13.73 3.52
N ASP A 77 -15.33 -13.75 2.39
CA ASP A 77 -14.87 -14.98 1.75
C ASP A 77 -13.54 -15.48 2.31
N VAL A 78 -13.51 -16.76 2.62
CA VAL A 78 -12.31 -17.53 3.00
C VAL A 78 -12.18 -18.69 2.04
N THR A 79 -10.98 -18.98 1.59
CA THR A 79 -10.71 -20.07 0.67
C THR A 79 -9.67 -21.02 1.26
N ALA A 80 -10.00 -22.31 1.30
CA ALA A 80 -9.05 -23.39 1.57
C ALA A 80 -8.72 -24.08 0.25
N ASN A 81 -7.49 -23.97 -0.23
CA ASN A 81 -6.99 -24.67 -1.39
C ASN A 81 -6.09 -25.82 -0.94
N PHE A 82 -6.20 -26.95 -1.59
CA PHE A 82 -5.34 -28.09 -1.31
C PHE A 82 -4.93 -28.85 -2.56
N ALA A 83 -3.76 -29.48 -2.46
CA ALA A 83 -3.21 -30.35 -3.47
C ALA A 83 -2.87 -31.70 -2.85
N MET A 84 -3.21 -32.79 -3.54
CA MET A 84 -2.91 -34.13 -3.14
C MET A 84 -1.58 -34.60 -3.79
N VAL A 85 -0.92 -35.57 -3.18
CA VAL A 85 0.31 -36.14 -3.72
C VAL A 85 0.09 -36.76 -5.14
N PRO A 86 1.11 -36.80 -5.97
CA PRO A 86 1.04 -37.46 -7.27
C PRO A 86 0.55 -38.90 -7.13
N GLY A 87 -0.44 -39.29 -7.95
CA GLY A 87 -1.06 -40.62 -7.92
C GLY A 87 -2.30 -40.73 -7.01
N ALA A 88 -2.64 -39.68 -6.23
CA ALA A 88 -3.92 -39.63 -5.55
C ALA A 88 -5.07 -39.62 -6.56
N THR A 89 -6.15 -40.31 -6.22
CA THR A 89 -7.34 -40.39 -7.07
C THR A 89 -8.33 -39.29 -6.75
N ARG A 90 -9.28 -39.06 -7.66
CA ARG A 90 -10.40 -38.14 -7.39
C ARG A 90 -11.19 -38.51 -6.12
N ALA A 91 -11.24 -39.80 -5.74
CA ALA A 91 -11.89 -40.23 -4.50
C ALA A 91 -11.13 -39.72 -3.27
N ASP A 92 -9.80 -39.83 -3.28
CA ASP A 92 -8.94 -39.34 -2.19
C ASP A 92 -9.10 -37.81 -2.03
N THR A 93 -9.15 -37.09 -3.14
CA THR A 93 -9.39 -35.62 -3.16
C THR A 93 -10.78 -35.28 -2.62
N MET A 94 -11.79 -36.10 -2.94
CA MET A 94 -13.14 -35.95 -2.40
C MET A 94 -13.18 -36.19 -0.89
N ASP A 95 -12.43 -37.19 -0.41
CA ASP A 95 -12.38 -37.47 1.03
C ASP A 95 -11.68 -36.33 1.79
N MET A 96 -10.58 -35.79 1.25
CA MET A 96 -9.94 -34.60 1.84
C MET A 96 -10.86 -33.38 1.83
N LEU A 97 -11.61 -33.16 0.74
CA LEU A 97 -12.58 -32.07 0.65
C LEU A 97 -13.63 -32.18 1.75
N ARG A 98 -14.15 -33.39 1.99
CA ARG A 98 -15.12 -33.63 3.10
C ARG A 98 -14.51 -33.35 4.46
N VAL A 99 -13.26 -33.77 4.70
CA VAL A 99 -12.55 -33.51 5.95
C VAL A 99 -12.44 -32.01 6.22
N VAL A 100 -12.06 -31.21 5.20
CA VAL A 100 -12.00 -29.76 5.34
C VAL A 100 -13.39 -29.18 5.59
N GLN A 101 -14.40 -29.59 4.83
CA GLN A 101 -15.76 -29.10 4.95
C GLN A 101 -16.35 -29.40 6.34
N GLU A 102 -16.24 -30.65 6.80
CA GLU A 102 -16.72 -31.06 8.13
C GLU A 102 -16.02 -30.29 9.26
N THR A 103 -14.71 -30.03 9.12
CA THR A 103 -13.95 -29.23 10.09
C THR A 103 -14.45 -27.79 10.14
N VAL A 104 -14.70 -27.18 8.99
CA VAL A 104 -15.25 -25.81 8.88
C VAL A 104 -16.65 -25.74 9.50
N GLU A 105 -17.53 -26.67 9.15
CA GLU A 105 -18.91 -26.71 9.67
C GLU A 105 -18.95 -26.98 11.19
N ALA A 106 -18.07 -27.86 11.69
CA ALA A 106 -17.96 -28.14 13.13
C ALA A 106 -17.50 -26.89 13.91
N TYR A 107 -16.50 -26.18 13.40
CA TYR A 107 -16.05 -24.93 14.02
C TYR A 107 -17.13 -23.84 13.94
N GLY A 108 -17.82 -23.72 12.81
CA GLY A 108 -18.96 -22.80 12.68
C GLY A 108 -20.06 -23.07 13.70
N ALA A 109 -20.39 -24.34 13.93
CA ALA A 109 -21.37 -24.75 14.93
C ALA A 109 -20.90 -24.45 16.38
N GLU A 110 -19.60 -24.62 16.69
CA GLU A 110 -18.99 -24.23 17.97
C GLU A 110 -19.16 -22.72 18.22
N VAL A 111 -18.80 -21.91 17.25
CA VAL A 111 -18.94 -20.44 17.32
C VAL A 111 -20.42 -20.04 17.43
N ALA A 112 -21.31 -20.69 16.68
CA ALA A 112 -22.76 -20.44 16.77
C ALA A 112 -23.32 -20.76 18.18
N ALA A 113 -22.82 -21.80 18.82
CA ALA A 113 -23.21 -22.14 20.18
C ALA A 113 -22.72 -21.11 21.22
N GLU A 114 -21.55 -20.52 21.01
CA GLU A 114 -20.97 -19.52 21.90
C GLU A 114 -21.59 -18.13 21.70
N THR A 115 -21.78 -17.70 20.44
CA THR A 115 -22.20 -16.34 20.09
C THR A 115 -23.70 -16.20 19.84
N GLY A 116 -24.42 -17.31 19.64
CA GLY A 116 -25.83 -17.32 19.26
C GLY A 116 -26.11 -17.02 17.80
N THR A 117 -25.07 -16.83 16.96
CA THR A 117 -25.20 -16.52 15.53
C THR A 117 -24.26 -17.42 14.72
N ASP A 118 -24.81 -18.09 13.71
CA ASP A 118 -23.99 -18.90 12.79
C ASP A 118 -23.10 -17.98 11.96
N PRO A 119 -21.77 -18.14 12.02
CA PRO A 119 -20.85 -17.30 11.26
C PRO A 119 -20.78 -17.67 9.78
N ILE A 120 -21.30 -18.83 9.36
CA ILE A 120 -21.17 -19.38 8.01
C ILE A 120 -22.46 -19.17 7.24
N VAL A 121 -22.37 -18.53 6.07
CA VAL A 121 -23.49 -18.37 5.13
C VAL A 121 -23.62 -19.58 4.24
N TYR A 122 -22.49 -20.03 3.65
CA TYR A 122 -22.41 -21.27 2.90
C TYR A 122 -20.97 -21.79 2.83
N VAL A 123 -20.85 -23.08 2.50
CA VAL A 123 -19.59 -23.75 2.21
C VAL A 123 -19.72 -24.41 0.85
N LEU A 124 -18.80 -24.10 -0.08
CA LEU A 124 -18.79 -24.62 -1.43
C LEU A 124 -17.52 -25.42 -1.69
N GLY A 125 -17.65 -26.73 -1.91
CA GLY A 125 -16.56 -27.61 -2.31
C GLY A 125 -16.38 -27.67 -3.84
N LYS A 126 -15.14 -27.66 -4.29
CA LYS A 126 -14.74 -27.80 -5.70
C LYS A 126 -13.64 -28.85 -5.82
N ILE A 127 -13.76 -29.73 -6.82
CA ILE A 127 -12.70 -30.66 -7.24
C ILE A 127 -12.37 -30.39 -8.70
N GLY A 128 -11.11 -30.54 -9.06
CA GLY A 128 -10.63 -30.29 -10.40
C GLY A 128 -9.97 -28.93 -10.58
N GLY A 129 -9.57 -28.29 -9.47
CA GLY A 129 -8.87 -27.02 -9.46
C GLY A 129 -9.04 -26.27 -8.14
N ASN A 130 -8.27 -25.23 -7.97
CA ASN A 130 -8.34 -24.33 -6.83
C ASN A 130 -9.42 -23.23 -7.02
N ALA A 131 -9.67 -22.46 -5.99
CA ALA A 131 -10.58 -21.31 -5.98
C ALA A 131 -9.83 -20.05 -5.55
N GLY A 132 -10.28 -18.88 -6.04
CA GLY A 132 -9.63 -17.62 -5.74
C GLY A 132 -8.16 -17.61 -6.17
N ARG A 133 -7.26 -17.18 -5.29
CA ARG A 133 -5.82 -17.32 -5.48
C ARG A 133 -5.43 -18.77 -5.16
N GLY A 134 -5.15 -19.54 -6.20
CA GLY A 134 -4.73 -20.94 -6.10
C GLY A 134 -3.36 -21.11 -5.45
N LEU A 135 -3.03 -22.38 -5.19
CA LEU A 135 -1.68 -22.76 -4.75
C LEU A 135 -0.67 -22.48 -5.87
N ALA A 136 0.54 -22.13 -5.51
CA ALA A 136 1.63 -21.92 -6.46
C ALA A 136 1.95 -23.20 -7.25
N SER A 137 1.74 -24.37 -6.64
CA SER A 137 1.93 -25.70 -7.23
C SER A 137 0.76 -26.17 -8.12
N ALA A 138 -0.36 -25.43 -8.19
CA ALA A 138 -1.60 -25.92 -8.83
C ALA A 138 -1.49 -26.11 -10.33
N GLU A 139 -0.64 -25.35 -11.03
CA GLU A 139 -0.47 -25.43 -12.48
C GLU A 139 0.14 -26.77 -12.92
N ASP A 140 0.86 -27.43 -12.03
CA ASP A 140 1.61 -28.65 -12.28
C ASP A 140 0.88 -29.94 -11.88
N LYS A 141 -0.29 -29.80 -11.25
CA LYS A 141 -1.08 -30.92 -10.74
C LYS A 141 -2.19 -31.31 -11.71
N GLU A 142 -2.47 -32.63 -11.72
CA GLU A 142 -3.65 -33.12 -12.43
C GLU A 142 -4.94 -32.55 -11.78
N PRO A 143 -5.97 -32.22 -12.57
CA PRO A 143 -7.22 -31.68 -12.02
C PRO A 143 -7.82 -32.51 -10.88
N ASP A 144 -7.72 -33.83 -10.98
CA ASP A 144 -8.26 -34.75 -9.97
C ASP A 144 -7.49 -34.75 -8.64
N GLN A 145 -6.31 -34.12 -8.60
CA GLN A 145 -5.49 -33.93 -7.39
C GLN A 145 -5.71 -32.59 -6.71
N LEU A 146 -6.49 -31.68 -7.32
CA LEU A 146 -6.74 -30.34 -6.82
C LEU A 146 -8.14 -30.21 -6.25
N GLY A 147 -8.22 -29.60 -5.08
CA GLY A 147 -9.50 -29.27 -4.46
C GLY A 147 -9.47 -27.89 -3.81
N ALA A 148 -10.66 -27.38 -3.59
CA ALA A 148 -10.88 -26.13 -2.87
C ALA A 148 -12.18 -26.17 -2.09
N VAL A 149 -12.20 -25.47 -0.95
CA VAL A 149 -13.40 -25.15 -0.19
C VAL A 149 -13.49 -23.64 -0.06
N THR A 150 -14.53 -23.05 -0.62
CA THR A 150 -14.86 -21.64 -0.45
C THR A 150 -15.89 -21.51 0.65
N ILE A 151 -15.61 -20.67 1.62
CA ILE A 151 -16.42 -20.43 2.80
C ILE A 151 -16.88 -18.98 2.75
N GLU A 152 -18.15 -18.72 2.76
CA GLU A 152 -18.71 -17.38 2.90
C GLU A 152 -19.15 -17.18 4.36
N LEU A 153 -18.53 -16.21 5.02
CA LEU A 153 -18.86 -15.81 6.37
C LEU A 153 -19.91 -14.70 6.35
N ILE A 154 -20.64 -14.52 7.44
CA ILE A 154 -21.49 -13.33 7.63
C ILE A 154 -20.62 -12.07 7.62
N ASP A 155 -21.26 -10.92 7.44
CA ASP A 155 -20.56 -9.63 7.36
C ASP A 155 -19.65 -9.41 8.58
N ALA A 156 -18.47 -8.84 8.35
CA ALA A 156 -17.47 -8.59 9.39
C ALA A 156 -18.03 -7.79 10.58
N ASP A 157 -18.97 -6.89 10.31
CA ASP A 157 -19.62 -6.06 11.32
C ASP A 157 -20.60 -6.85 12.23
N LEU A 158 -20.98 -8.06 11.85
CA LEU A 158 -21.92 -8.91 12.56
C LEU A 158 -21.25 -10.04 13.36
N ARG A 159 -19.94 -10.19 13.25
CA ARG A 159 -19.19 -11.26 13.91
C ARG A 159 -18.14 -10.71 14.89
N PRO A 160 -17.92 -11.41 16.03
CA PRO A 160 -16.99 -10.96 17.06
C PRO A 160 -15.52 -11.33 16.80
N PHE A 161 -15.22 -11.91 15.64
CA PHE A 161 -13.87 -12.36 15.26
C PHE A 161 -13.55 -11.97 13.82
N SER A 162 -12.26 -11.90 13.50
CA SER A 162 -11.78 -11.62 12.14
C SER A 162 -11.75 -12.88 11.26
N SER A 163 -11.81 -12.71 9.94
CA SER A 163 -11.61 -13.80 8.98
C SER A 163 -10.28 -14.51 9.21
N ARG A 164 -9.23 -13.77 9.59
CA ARG A 164 -7.91 -14.32 9.93
C ARG A 164 -7.96 -15.23 11.15
N THR A 165 -8.66 -14.81 12.20
CA THR A 165 -8.87 -15.65 13.38
C THR A 165 -9.61 -16.93 13.01
N PHE A 166 -10.65 -16.84 12.17
CA PHE A 166 -11.37 -17.99 11.66
C PHE A 166 -10.45 -18.95 10.91
N VAL A 167 -9.66 -18.42 9.96
CA VAL A 167 -8.68 -19.20 9.19
C VAL A 167 -7.71 -19.94 10.09
N ARG A 168 -7.10 -19.26 11.06
CA ARG A 168 -6.12 -19.84 11.98
C ARG A 168 -6.73 -20.97 12.80
N GLU A 169 -7.92 -20.77 13.35
CA GLU A 169 -8.60 -21.74 14.17
C GLU A 169 -9.05 -22.99 13.38
N VAL A 170 -9.54 -22.80 12.16
CA VAL A 170 -9.89 -23.92 11.27
C VAL A 170 -8.65 -24.68 10.84
N GLN A 171 -7.61 -23.96 10.39
CA GLN A 171 -6.36 -24.59 9.93
C GLN A 171 -5.72 -25.46 11.03
N ALA A 172 -5.76 -25.00 12.30
CA ALA A 172 -5.22 -25.77 13.41
C ALA A 172 -6.04 -27.05 13.73
N ARG A 173 -7.29 -27.13 13.28
CA ARG A 173 -8.20 -28.25 13.55
C ARG A 173 -8.29 -29.27 12.42
N VAL A 174 -7.85 -28.91 11.19
CA VAL A 174 -7.88 -29.86 10.06
C VAL A 174 -6.91 -31.00 10.35
N PRO A 175 -7.39 -32.25 10.39
CA PRO A 175 -6.52 -33.38 10.61
C PRO A 175 -5.57 -33.61 9.43
N SER A 176 -4.37 -34.07 9.72
CA SER A 176 -3.38 -34.45 8.73
C SER A 176 -3.90 -35.64 7.91
N HIS A 177 -3.85 -35.54 6.57
CA HIS A 177 -4.22 -36.63 5.66
C HIS A 177 -2.95 -37.21 5.02
N PRO A 178 -2.80 -38.56 4.93
CA PRO A 178 -1.56 -39.18 4.43
C PRO A 178 -1.19 -38.82 2.99
N GLN A 179 -2.18 -38.53 2.17
CA GLN A 179 -2.00 -38.19 0.76
C GLN A 179 -2.11 -36.68 0.50
N LEU A 180 -2.22 -35.85 1.55
CA LEU A 180 -2.21 -34.39 1.44
C LEU A 180 -0.76 -33.92 1.26
N GLU A 181 -0.50 -33.19 0.20
CA GLU A 181 0.80 -32.57 -0.03
C GLU A 181 0.83 -31.12 0.45
N GLU A 182 -0.20 -30.36 0.11
CA GLU A 182 -0.27 -28.94 0.43
C GLU A 182 -1.71 -28.56 0.79
N LEU A 183 -1.85 -27.71 1.83
CA LEU A 183 -3.12 -27.13 2.22
C LEU A 183 -2.87 -25.68 2.66
N SER A 184 -3.52 -24.76 2.00
CA SER A 184 -3.41 -23.32 2.27
C SER A 184 -4.78 -22.73 2.50
N PHE A 185 -4.93 -22.05 3.63
CA PHE A 185 -6.12 -21.24 3.95
C PHE A 185 -5.79 -19.78 3.75
N ARG A 186 -6.64 -19.09 3.00
CA ARG A 186 -6.50 -17.65 2.74
C ARG A 186 -7.81 -16.94 2.99
N GLY A 187 -7.75 -15.83 3.72
CA GLY A 187 -8.85 -14.86 3.77
C GLY A 187 -8.88 -14.04 2.47
N GLY A 188 -10.08 -13.68 2.01
CA GLY A 188 -10.21 -12.79 0.86
C GLY A 188 -9.59 -11.42 1.16
N HIS A 189 -8.77 -10.90 0.26
CA HIS A 189 -8.18 -9.56 0.33
C HIS A 189 -8.82 -8.66 -0.73
N PHE A 190 -9.07 -7.42 -0.35
CA PHE A 190 -9.53 -6.38 -1.26
C PHE A 190 -8.44 -5.31 -1.38
N GLY A 191 -8.02 -5.00 -2.61
CA GLY A 191 -7.05 -3.94 -2.82
C GLY A 191 -5.87 -4.34 -3.69
N PRO A 192 -4.73 -3.62 -3.60
CA PRO A 192 -3.51 -3.96 -4.31
C PRO A 192 -3.14 -5.43 -4.08
N GLY A 193 -2.89 -6.16 -5.16
CA GLY A 193 -2.60 -7.60 -5.09
C GLY A 193 -1.19 -7.88 -4.61
N GLY A 194 -1.03 -8.97 -3.91
CA GLY A 194 0.25 -9.48 -3.42
C GLY A 194 0.11 -10.03 -2.01
N ASP A 195 0.95 -10.98 -1.66
CA ASP A 195 1.10 -11.42 -0.28
C ASP A 195 1.88 -10.37 0.50
N ALA A 196 1.74 -10.34 1.82
CA ALA A 196 2.50 -9.44 2.68
C ALA A 196 4.01 -9.78 2.61
N LEU A 197 4.32 -11.05 2.45
CA LEU A 197 5.65 -11.56 2.11
C LEU A 197 5.61 -12.09 0.68
N ASP A 198 6.39 -11.51 -0.20
CA ASP A 198 6.56 -11.93 -1.59
C ASP A 198 8.01 -11.66 -1.98
N VAL A 199 8.79 -12.73 -2.08
CA VAL A 199 10.24 -12.66 -2.28
C VAL A 199 10.62 -13.50 -3.49
N GLU A 200 11.28 -12.88 -4.44
CA GLU A 200 11.83 -13.53 -5.62
C GLU A 200 13.32 -13.82 -5.41
N LEU A 201 13.69 -15.07 -5.61
CA LEU A 201 15.06 -15.56 -5.52
C LEU A 201 15.57 -15.85 -6.93
N THR A 202 16.75 -15.34 -7.28
CA THR A 202 17.35 -15.44 -8.62
C THR A 202 18.86 -15.69 -8.55
N GLY A 203 19.49 -15.90 -9.69
CA GLY A 203 20.96 -15.88 -9.81
C GLY A 203 21.65 -17.25 -9.71
N ALA A 204 20.91 -18.35 -9.48
CA ALA A 204 21.49 -19.68 -9.37
C ALA A 204 20.69 -20.76 -10.12
N ASP A 205 21.14 -22.00 -10.04
CA ASP A 205 20.42 -23.15 -10.56
C ASP A 205 19.19 -23.50 -9.71
N ALA A 206 18.22 -24.20 -10.30
CA ALA A 206 16.94 -24.50 -9.65
C ALA A 206 17.10 -25.23 -8.31
N GLU A 207 18.04 -26.13 -8.17
CA GLU A 207 18.31 -26.86 -6.92
C GLU A 207 18.80 -25.93 -5.80
N VAL A 208 19.69 -24.98 -6.14
CA VAL A 208 20.20 -23.98 -5.18
C VAL A 208 19.08 -23.02 -4.79
N LEU A 209 18.31 -22.54 -5.76
CA LEU A 209 17.17 -21.64 -5.50
C LEU A 209 16.11 -22.35 -4.63
N LYS A 210 15.84 -23.65 -4.87
CA LYS A 210 14.93 -24.43 -4.03
C LYS A 210 15.43 -24.58 -2.61
N ALA A 211 16.73 -24.88 -2.44
CA ALA A 211 17.33 -24.98 -1.11
C ALA A 211 17.28 -23.64 -0.36
N ALA A 212 17.54 -22.54 -1.06
CA ALA A 212 17.40 -21.19 -0.51
C ALA A 212 15.94 -20.85 -0.13
N ALA A 213 14.97 -21.20 -0.98
CA ALA A 213 13.54 -21.02 -0.70
C ALA A 213 13.10 -21.83 0.53
N GLN A 214 13.57 -23.07 0.68
CA GLN A 214 13.31 -23.88 1.87
C GLN A 214 13.94 -23.27 3.14
N ALA A 215 15.17 -22.77 3.04
CA ALA A 215 15.83 -22.08 4.15
C ALA A 215 15.07 -20.81 4.56
N LEU A 216 14.59 -20.04 3.58
CA LEU A 216 13.76 -18.86 3.83
C LEU A 216 12.45 -19.23 4.52
N LYS A 217 11.72 -20.22 3.99
CA LYS A 217 10.47 -20.71 4.60
C LYS A 217 10.70 -21.21 6.04
N ALA A 218 11.80 -21.93 6.29
CA ALA A 218 12.14 -22.40 7.63
C ALA A 218 12.49 -21.26 8.59
N ALA A 219 13.18 -20.22 8.12
CA ALA A 219 13.54 -19.07 8.94
C ALA A 219 12.32 -18.18 9.25
N VAL A 220 11.48 -17.93 8.25
CA VAL A 220 10.28 -17.08 8.40
C VAL A 220 9.15 -17.84 9.11
N GLY A 221 9.05 -19.14 8.93
CA GLY A 221 8.06 -19.99 9.62
C GLY A 221 8.26 -20.10 11.15
N GLN A 222 9.33 -19.54 11.71
CA GLN A 222 9.51 -19.45 13.16
C GLN A 222 8.65 -18.35 13.80
N PHE A 223 8.16 -17.40 13.01
CA PHE A 223 7.25 -16.37 13.49
C PHE A 223 5.83 -16.91 13.50
N ALA A 224 5.17 -16.87 14.67
CA ALA A 224 3.81 -17.38 14.83
C ALA A 224 2.76 -16.55 14.04
N GLU A 225 3.12 -15.34 13.68
CA GLU A 225 2.32 -14.38 12.92
C GLU A 225 2.36 -14.63 11.41
N VAL A 226 3.26 -15.51 10.94
CA VAL A 226 3.39 -15.84 9.52
C VAL A 226 2.62 -17.11 9.19
N SER A 227 1.88 -17.08 8.09
CA SER A 227 1.05 -18.19 7.60
C SER A 227 1.13 -18.31 6.08
N ALA A 228 0.55 -19.37 5.52
CA ALA A 228 0.46 -19.62 4.09
C ALA A 228 1.81 -19.49 3.35
N LEU A 229 2.89 -20.00 3.97
CA LEU A 229 4.22 -20.00 3.35
C LEU A 229 4.28 -21.02 2.21
N GLU A 230 4.42 -20.53 1.00
CA GLU A 230 4.50 -21.31 -0.24
C GLU A 230 5.75 -20.93 -1.02
N ASP A 231 6.20 -21.81 -1.92
CA ASP A 231 7.20 -21.48 -2.93
C ASP A 231 6.76 -21.98 -4.31
N SER A 232 7.15 -21.28 -5.36
CA SER A 232 6.75 -21.56 -6.74
C SER A 232 7.48 -22.73 -7.39
N LEU A 233 8.35 -23.43 -6.67
CA LEU A 233 9.16 -24.52 -7.22
C LEU A 233 8.93 -25.80 -6.42
N ALA A 234 8.00 -26.64 -6.85
CA ALA A 234 7.71 -27.92 -6.21
C ALA A 234 8.66 -29.02 -6.70
N TYR A 235 9.21 -29.82 -5.76
CA TYR A 235 9.79 -31.12 -6.09
C TYR A 235 8.67 -32.16 -6.24
N ASP A 236 8.08 -32.26 -7.40
CA ASP A 236 6.84 -32.99 -7.55
C ASP A 236 6.90 -34.18 -8.53
N LYS A 237 8.02 -34.36 -9.20
CA LYS A 237 8.14 -35.43 -10.18
C LYS A 237 9.40 -36.28 -10.03
N ALA A 238 9.21 -37.57 -9.69
CA ALA A 238 10.22 -38.55 -9.96
C ALA A 238 10.28 -38.78 -11.48
N GLU A 239 11.29 -38.25 -12.14
CA GLU A 239 11.53 -38.45 -13.56
C GLU A 239 12.26 -39.74 -13.82
N LEU A 240 11.73 -40.55 -14.75
CA LEU A 240 12.42 -41.68 -15.32
C LEU A 240 13.04 -41.24 -16.65
N VAL A 241 14.32 -40.93 -16.64
CA VAL A 241 15.07 -40.59 -17.85
C VAL A 241 15.46 -41.89 -18.55
N LEU A 242 14.93 -42.06 -19.75
CA LEU A 242 15.15 -43.28 -20.56
C LEU A 242 16.18 -43.00 -21.65
N ASP A 243 17.27 -43.77 -21.63
CA ASP A 243 18.29 -43.77 -22.68
C ASP A 243 18.28 -45.13 -23.39
N LEU A 244 18.41 -45.10 -24.73
CA LEU A 244 18.47 -46.37 -25.51
C LEU A 244 19.76 -47.15 -25.24
N THR A 245 19.62 -48.41 -24.89
CA THR A 245 20.74 -49.34 -24.84
C THR A 245 21.35 -49.55 -26.24
N PRO A 246 22.59 -50.07 -26.37
CA PRO A 246 23.15 -50.50 -27.66
C PRO A 246 22.25 -51.51 -28.38
N GLN A 247 21.61 -52.41 -27.64
CA GLN A 247 20.65 -53.38 -28.17
C GLN A 247 19.39 -52.70 -28.73
N GLY A 248 18.82 -51.71 -28.00
CA GLY A 248 17.67 -50.94 -28.48
C GLY A 248 17.96 -50.20 -29.79
N LYS A 249 19.16 -49.59 -29.89
CA LYS A 249 19.61 -48.95 -31.14
C LYS A 249 19.79 -49.96 -32.28
N ALA A 250 20.36 -51.14 -32.01
CA ALA A 250 20.54 -52.19 -33.02
C ALA A 250 19.22 -52.77 -33.53
N LEU A 251 18.17 -52.77 -32.68
CA LEU A 251 16.81 -53.17 -33.05
C LEU A 251 16.02 -52.08 -33.79
N GLY A 252 16.64 -50.92 -34.04
CA GLY A 252 16.07 -49.84 -34.82
C GLY A 252 15.17 -48.89 -34.05
N PHE A 253 15.15 -48.95 -32.71
CA PHE A 253 14.42 -47.95 -31.89
C PHE A 253 15.12 -46.59 -31.91
N THR A 254 14.31 -45.55 -31.92
CA THR A 254 14.75 -44.17 -31.73
C THR A 254 14.07 -43.61 -30.50
N ILE A 255 14.73 -42.66 -29.83
CA ILE A 255 14.17 -42.07 -28.60
C ILE A 255 12.84 -41.33 -28.86
N ASP A 256 12.71 -40.71 -30.03
CA ASP A 256 11.47 -40.01 -30.43
C ASP A 256 10.30 -40.99 -30.68
N ALA A 257 10.55 -42.14 -31.31
CA ALA A 257 9.52 -43.13 -31.53
C ALA A 257 9.09 -43.77 -30.22
N LEU A 258 10.08 -44.07 -29.35
CA LEU A 258 9.83 -44.61 -28.03
C LEU A 258 9.01 -43.63 -27.17
N GLY A 259 9.41 -42.37 -27.15
CA GLY A 259 8.71 -41.34 -26.39
C GLY A 259 7.26 -41.12 -26.84
N ARG A 260 7.00 -41.18 -28.17
CA ARG A 260 5.62 -41.10 -28.70
C ARG A 260 4.77 -42.31 -28.30
N GLU A 261 5.35 -43.48 -28.41
CA GLU A 261 4.66 -44.73 -28.06
C GLU A 261 4.31 -44.77 -26.57
N LEU A 262 5.26 -44.46 -25.72
CA LEU A 262 5.05 -44.40 -24.26
C LEU A 262 4.04 -43.33 -23.87
N ARG A 263 4.11 -42.14 -24.47
CA ARG A 263 3.13 -41.08 -24.23
C ARG A 263 1.72 -41.54 -24.54
N ASN A 264 1.54 -42.21 -25.70
CA ASN A 264 0.23 -42.68 -26.14
C ASN A 264 -0.28 -43.82 -25.24
N ARG A 265 0.59 -44.68 -24.74
CA ARG A 265 0.20 -45.76 -23.83
C ARG A 265 -0.13 -45.26 -22.43
N LEU A 266 0.72 -44.38 -21.87
CA LEU A 266 0.57 -43.91 -20.50
C LEU A 266 -0.50 -42.82 -20.38
N GLY A 267 -0.53 -41.86 -21.33
CA GLY A 267 -1.47 -40.72 -21.30
C GLY A 267 -2.78 -40.99 -22.04
N GLY A 268 -2.85 -42.07 -22.81
CA GLY A 268 -3.97 -42.35 -23.72
C GLY A 268 -3.96 -41.51 -24.98
N ILE A 269 -4.88 -41.82 -25.88
CA ILE A 269 -5.06 -41.14 -27.16
C ILE A 269 -6.48 -40.61 -27.24
N GLU A 270 -6.65 -39.34 -27.61
CA GLU A 270 -7.94 -38.80 -27.98
C GLU A 270 -8.29 -39.23 -29.39
N ALA A 271 -9.21 -40.19 -29.48
CA ALA A 271 -9.58 -40.82 -30.75
C ALA A 271 -10.56 -39.97 -31.56
N ALA A 272 -11.46 -39.24 -30.91
CA ALA A 272 -12.41 -38.34 -31.54
C ALA A 272 -12.98 -37.34 -30.55
N THR A 273 -13.36 -36.19 -31.09
CA THR A 273 -14.14 -35.15 -30.36
C THR A 273 -15.44 -34.95 -31.11
N TYR A 274 -16.55 -34.88 -30.40
CA TYR A 274 -17.86 -34.60 -30.98
C TYR A 274 -18.69 -33.67 -30.12
N PRO A 275 -19.61 -32.91 -30.70
CA PRO A 275 -20.51 -32.05 -29.94
C PRO A 275 -21.56 -32.86 -29.19
N ASP A 276 -21.68 -32.63 -27.88
CA ASP A 276 -22.74 -33.17 -27.02
C ASP A 276 -23.53 -32.01 -26.41
N GLY A 277 -24.60 -31.62 -27.07
CA GLY A 277 -25.38 -30.45 -26.77
C GLY A 277 -24.54 -29.17 -26.91
N MET A 278 -24.35 -28.43 -25.82
CA MET A 278 -23.53 -27.19 -25.76
C MET A 278 -22.07 -27.46 -25.37
N ARG A 279 -21.66 -28.69 -25.18
CA ARG A 279 -20.31 -29.07 -24.78
C ARG A 279 -19.65 -29.95 -25.86
N ALA A 280 -18.31 -29.95 -25.86
CA ALA A 280 -17.54 -30.89 -26.62
C ALA A 280 -17.28 -32.13 -25.74
N ALA A 281 -17.61 -33.31 -26.25
CA ALA A 281 -17.25 -34.60 -25.65
C ALA A 281 -16.07 -35.21 -26.41
N SER A 282 -15.13 -35.83 -25.70
CA SER A 282 -13.99 -36.51 -26.29
C SER A 282 -14.02 -38.00 -25.97
N ILE A 283 -13.63 -38.80 -26.96
CA ILE A 283 -13.42 -40.26 -26.80
C ILE A 283 -11.93 -40.45 -26.57
N LYS A 284 -11.57 -40.85 -25.35
CA LYS A 284 -10.18 -41.20 -25.00
C LYS A 284 -10.04 -42.74 -24.95
N VAL A 285 -8.99 -43.21 -25.59
CA VAL A 285 -8.58 -44.65 -25.52
C VAL A 285 -7.32 -44.69 -24.68
N ARG A 286 -7.38 -45.37 -23.54
CA ARG A 286 -6.25 -45.53 -22.61
C ARG A 286 -6.11 -46.98 -22.14
N LEU A 287 -4.93 -47.33 -21.62
CA LEU A 287 -4.75 -48.58 -20.93
C LEU A 287 -5.62 -48.63 -19.65
N PRO A 288 -6.09 -49.82 -19.24
CA PRO A 288 -6.73 -49.98 -17.94
C PRO A 288 -5.80 -49.58 -16.80
N ASP A 289 -6.38 -49.05 -15.72
CA ASP A 289 -5.60 -48.51 -14.57
C ASP A 289 -4.78 -49.63 -13.86
N ASP A 290 -5.21 -50.87 -13.95
CA ASP A 290 -4.51 -52.04 -13.42
C ASP A 290 -3.26 -52.45 -14.25
N GLU A 291 -3.12 -51.93 -15.46
CA GLU A 291 -1.91 -52.09 -16.28
C GLU A 291 -0.90 -50.94 -16.10
N LEU A 292 -1.33 -49.81 -15.51
CA LEU A 292 -0.50 -48.64 -15.22
C LEU A 292 0.14 -48.74 -13.83
N THR A 293 0.87 -49.81 -13.59
CA THR A 293 1.53 -50.10 -12.31
C THR A 293 3.00 -49.66 -12.31
N ALA A 294 3.61 -49.53 -11.12
CA ALA A 294 4.99 -49.06 -10.96
C ALA A 294 6.02 -49.94 -11.68
N ASP A 295 5.68 -51.20 -11.98
CA ASP A 295 6.47 -52.18 -12.72
C ASP A 295 6.23 -52.17 -14.25
N PHE A 296 5.60 -51.11 -14.78
CA PHE A 296 5.25 -51.01 -16.19
C PHE A 296 6.49 -51.13 -17.11
N LEU A 297 7.66 -50.68 -16.67
CA LEU A 297 8.91 -50.78 -17.42
C LEU A 297 9.29 -52.25 -17.72
N ASP A 298 9.09 -53.12 -16.76
CA ASP A 298 9.43 -54.56 -16.88
C ASP A 298 8.35 -55.31 -17.65
N ARG A 299 7.10 -54.89 -17.57
CA ARG A 299 5.94 -55.56 -18.21
C ARG A 299 5.66 -55.08 -19.62
N THR A 300 6.07 -53.86 -19.96
CA THR A 300 5.76 -53.29 -21.27
C THR A 300 6.59 -53.94 -22.37
N MET A 301 5.89 -54.45 -23.37
CA MET A 301 6.51 -55.03 -24.58
C MET A 301 6.47 -54.01 -25.71
N MET A 302 7.61 -53.76 -26.34
CA MET A 302 7.77 -52.84 -27.46
C MET A 302 7.91 -53.62 -28.76
N ARG A 303 7.21 -53.16 -29.82
CA ARG A 303 7.22 -53.81 -31.11
C ARG A 303 8.40 -53.32 -31.96
N THR A 304 9.25 -54.20 -32.42
CA THR A 304 10.35 -53.88 -33.36
C THR A 304 9.83 -53.59 -34.77
N GLY A 305 10.66 -52.99 -35.61
CA GLY A 305 10.34 -52.79 -37.02
C GLY A 305 10.14 -54.09 -37.81
N ALA A 306 10.69 -55.22 -37.35
CA ALA A 306 10.49 -56.54 -37.89
C ALA A 306 9.18 -57.24 -37.46
N GLY A 307 8.50 -56.64 -36.44
CA GLY A 307 7.23 -57.16 -35.95
C GLY A 307 7.33 -57.99 -34.65
N ASP A 308 8.53 -58.30 -34.17
CA ASP A 308 8.76 -58.96 -32.91
C ASP A 308 8.54 -58.09 -31.69
N TYR A 309 8.25 -58.67 -30.53
CA TYR A 309 8.06 -57.93 -29.27
C TYR A 309 9.26 -58.18 -28.35
N VAL A 310 9.79 -57.09 -27.79
CA VAL A 310 10.90 -57.10 -26.82
C VAL A 310 10.50 -56.32 -25.56
N PRO A 311 10.95 -56.74 -24.37
CA PRO A 311 10.70 -56.00 -23.14
C PRO A 311 11.31 -54.60 -23.22
N LEU A 312 10.59 -53.59 -22.71
CA LEU A 312 11.09 -52.22 -22.65
C LEU A 312 12.37 -52.12 -21.81
N ALA A 313 12.45 -52.86 -20.71
CA ALA A 313 13.63 -52.93 -19.84
C ALA A 313 14.91 -53.38 -20.56
N ASP A 314 14.82 -54.16 -21.62
CA ASP A 314 15.99 -54.64 -22.38
C ASP A 314 16.54 -53.57 -23.35
N ILE A 315 15.72 -52.63 -23.77
CA ILE A 315 16.04 -51.61 -24.78
C ILE A 315 16.34 -50.25 -24.23
N VAL A 316 16.08 -49.99 -22.91
CA VAL A 316 16.36 -48.72 -22.27
C VAL A 316 17.18 -48.89 -20.99
N ASN A 317 18.04 -47.91 -20.72
CA ASN A 317 18.60 -47.66 -19.40
C ASN A 317 17.74 -46.61 -18.71
N VAL A 318 17.37 -46.84 -17.45
CA VAL A 318 16.52 -45.94 -16.68
C VAL A 318 17.35 -45.28 -15.60
N THR A 319 17.38 -43.95 -15.63
CA THR A 319 17.95 -43.16 -14.56
C THR A 319 16.81 -42.42 -13.85
N ARG A 320 16.68 -42.62 -12.54
CA ARG A 320 15.71 -41.86 -11.74
C ARG A 320 16.32 -40.53 -11.34
N LYS A 321 15.59 -39.47 -11.56
CA LYS A 321 15.91 -38.10 -11.09
C LYS A 321 14.68 -37.52 -10.46
N ASP A 322 14.89 -36.71 -9.42
CA ASP A 322 13.85 -35.80 -8.95
C ASP A 322 13.94 -34.56 -9.81
N GLY A 323 12.85 -34.17 -10.41
CA GLY A 323 12.78 -33.02 -11.33
C GLY A 323 11.77 -32.01 -10.88
N PHE A 324 11.89 -30.82 -11.44
CA PHE A 324 10.90 -29.76 -11.30
C PHE A 324 9.98 -29.80 -12.50
N SER A 325 8.67 -29.77 -12.27
CA SER A 325 7.68 -29.73 -13.36
C SER A 325 7.68 -28.40 -14.09
N THR A 326 7.88 -27.31 -13.36
CA THR A 326 7.87 -25.95 -13.90
C THR A 326 9.10 -25.17 -13.47
N VAL A 327 9.64 -24.38 -14.37
CA VAL A 327 10.74 -23.45 -14.11
C VAL A 327 10.33 -22.07 -14.62
N ASN A 328 10.00 -21.19 -13.71
CA ASN A 328 9.64 -19.82 -14.04
C ASN A 328 10.88 -18.99 -14.37
N ARG A 329 10.73 -18.09 -15.35
CA ARG A 329 11.80 -17.17 -15.74
C ARG A 329 11.24 -15.77 -15.91
N GLU A 330 11.91 -14.83 -15.32
CA GLU A 330 11.66 -13.43 -15.51
C GLU A 330 12.91 -12.75 -16.08
N ASN A 331 12.76 -11.95 -17.14
CA ASN A 331 13.88 -11.30 -17.84
C ASN A 331 15.02 -12.29 -18.23
N GLY A 332 14.67 -13.57 -18.47
CA GLY A 332 15.64 -14.60 -18.83
C GLY A 332 16.32 -15.30 -17.65
N LEU A 333 16.20 -14.79 -16.43
CA LEU A 333 16.71 -15.40 -15.20
C LEU A 333 15.68 -16.40 -14.64
N ARG A 334 16.16 -17.48 -14.02
CA ARG A 334 15.29 -18.35 -13.25
C ARG A 334 14.85 -17.63 -11.99
N VAL A 335 13.56 -17.72 -11.67
CA VAL A 335 12.95 -17.10 -10.50
C VAL A 335 12.26 -18.18 -9.67
N VAL A 336 12.50 -18.17 -8.38
CA VAL A 336 11.71 -18.90 -7.38
C VAL A 336 11.10 -17.88 -6.45
N THR A 337 9.78 -17.85 -6.42
CA THR A 337 9.04 -16.91 -5.56
C THR A 337 8.64 -17.63 -4.28
N VAL A 338 8.92 -17.02 -3.15
CA VAL A 338 8.44 -17.45 -1.82
C VAL A 338 7.40 -16.45 -1.35
N THR A 339 6.19 -16.93 -1.13
CA THR A 339 5.07 -16.10 -0.69
C THR A 339 4.59 -16.51 0.68
N GLY A 340 3.98 -15.57 1.41
CA GLY A 340 3.40 -15.81 2.72
C GLY A 340 2.55 -14.65 3.19
N ASP A 341 1.66 -14.90 4.15
CA ASP A 341 0.84 -13.87 4.78
C ASP A 341 1.36 -13.57 6.19
N ILE A 342 1.34 -12.29 6.57
CA ILE A 342 1.75 -11.82 7.90
C ILE A 342 0.52 -11.29 8.62
N ASP A 343 0.30 -11.73 9.86
CA ASP A 343 -0.80 -11.22 10.68
C ASP A 343 -0.53 -9.76 11.07
N GLU A 344 -1.31 -8.88 10.50
CA GLU A 344 -1.23 -7.44 10.72
C GLU A 344 -2.19 -6.96 11.85
N SER A 345 -2.72 -7.84 12.66
CA SER A 345 -3.54 -7.45 13.83
C SER A 345 -2.73 -6.63 14.83
N ASP A 346 -1.42 -6.92 14.95
CA ASP A 346 -0.43 -6.05 15.58
C ASP A 346 0.52 -5.46 14.51
N PRO A 347 0.25 -4.24 14.04
CA PRO A 347 1.07 -3.62 13.00
C PRO A 347 2.54 -3.40 13.40
N ALA A 348 2.83 -3.20 14.70
CA ALA A 348 4.21 -3.04 15.15
C ALA A 348 5.01 -4.33 14.98
N ARG A 349 4.35 -5.44 15.29
CA ARG A 349 4.96 -6.76 15.16
C ARG A 349 5.13 -7.17 13.70
N ALA A 350 4.13 -6.86 12.86
CA ALA A 350 4.22 -7.09 11.42
C ALA A 350 5.38 -6.30 10.78
N ASP A 351 5.53 -5.02 11.13
CA ASP A 351 6.64 -4.18 10.65
C ASP A 351 8.00 -4.70 11.14
N GLU A 352 8.09 -5.15 12.39
CA GLU A 352 9.31 -5.76 12.95
C GLU A 352 9.70 -7.04 12.19
N ILE A 353 8.72 -7.91 11.90
CA ILE A 353 8.93 -9.16 11.15
C ILE A 353 9.42 -8.82 9.73
N THR A 354 8.73 -7.92 9.03
CA THR A 354 9.11 -7.49 7.68
C THR A 354 10.54 -6.93 7.67
N ALA A 355 10.87 -6.04 8.59
CA ALA A 355 12.20 -5.48 8.70
C ALA A 355 13.27 -6.55 9.00
N THR A 356 12.98 -7.52 9.88
CA THR A 356 13.88 -8.64 10.18
C THR A 356 14.09 -9.52 8.94
N VAL A 357 13.03 -9.80 8.19
CA VAL A 357 13.15 -10.57 6.94
C VAL A 357 14.00 -9.83 5.93
N GLU A 358 13.73 -8.56 5.67
CA GLU A 358 14.42 -7.77 4.64
C GLU A 358 15.87 -7.45 4.98
N HIS A 359 16.17 -7.15 6.25
CA HIS A 359 17.49 -6.65 6.63
C HIS A 359 18.40 -7.69 7.29
N GLU A 360 17.87 -8.81 7.79
CA GLU A 360 18.67 -9.83 8.46
C GLU A 360 18.60 -11.19 7.77
N ILE A 361 17.37 -11.69 7.46
CA ILE A 361 17.19 -13.05 6.94
C ILE A 361 17.59 -13.13 5.48
N LEU A 362 17.03 -12.27 4.62
CA LEU A 362 17.28 -12.30 3.18
C LEU A 362 18.75 -12.05 2.82
N PRO A 363 19.46 -11.05 3.38
CA PRO A 363 20.88 -10.85 3.09
C PRO A 363 21.74 -12.05 3.48
N ARG A 364 21.43 -12.69 4.63
CA ARG A 364 22.15 -13.90 5.07
C ARG A 364 21.94 -15.07 4.12
N ILE A 365 20.70 -15.32 3.70
CA ILE A 365 20.39 -16.40 2.75
C ILE A 365 21.05 -16.12 1.40
N ALA A 366 21.02 -14.88 0.92
CA ALA A 366 21.68 -14.49 -0.31
C ALA A 366 23.19 -14.73 -0.27
N GLU A 367 23.84 -14.44 0.85
CA GLU A 367 25.27 -14.72 1.05
C GLU A 367 25.54 -16.23 1.15
N ASP A 368 24.74 -16.97 1.93
CA ASP A 368 24.94 -18.41 2.17
C ASP A 368 24.79 -19.25 0.89
N PHE A 369 23.86 -18.89 0.01
CA PHE A 369 23.55 -19.61 -1.22
C PHE A 369 24.12 -18.98 -2.50
N GLY A 370 24.70 -17.78 -2.40
CA GLY A 370 25.25 -17.03 -3.54
C GLY A 370 24.17 -16.65 -4.57
N ILE A 371 23.02 -16.17 -4.10
CA ILE A 371 21.85 -15.81 -4.90
C ILE A 371 21.55 -14.32 -4.77
N ASP A 372 20.77 -13.80 -5.70
CA ASP A 372 20.16 -12.49 -5.61
C ASP A 372 18.71 -12.62 -5.16
N PHE A 373 18.20 -11.58 -4.49
CA PHE A 373 16.80 -11.51 -4.10
C PHE A 373 16.18 -10.16 -4.42
N SER A 374 14.88 -10.14 -4.66
CA SER A 374 14.05 -8.95 -4.74
C SER A 374 12.77 -9.15 -3.92
N VAL A 375 12.35 -8.08 -3.26
CA VAL A 375 11.05 -8.06 -2.57
C VAL A 375 10.03 -7.53 -3.56
N SER A 376 9.00 -8.31 -3.81
CA SER A 376 7.91 -8.01 -4.76
C SER A 376 6.57 -7.86 -4.02
N GLY A 377 5.47 -7.99 -4.73
CA GLY A 377 4.14 -7.97 -4.13
C GLY A 377 3.71 -6.60 -3.60
N LEU A 378 3.27 -6.57 -2.34
CA LEU A 378 2.75 -5.35 -1.71
C LEU A 378 3.83 -4.28 -1.50
N SER A 379 5.05 -4.69 -1.13
CA SER A 379 6.19 -3.78 -0.91
C SER A 379 6.62 -3.08 -2.19
N GLU A 380 6.71 -3.80 -3.31
CA GLU A 380 7.02 -3.21 -4.62
C GLU A 380 5.96 -2.18 -5.05
N GLN A 381 4.67 -2.52 -4.88
CA GLN A 381 3.57 -1.61 -5.20
C GLN A 381 3.60 -0.35 -4.33
N GLN A 382 3.97 -0.49 -3.05
CA GLN A 382 4.16 0.65 -2.15
C GLN A 382 5.29 1.56 -2.66
N ASP A 383 6.42 1.00 -3.04
CA ASP A 383 7.58 1.77 -3.52
C ASP A 383 7.27 2.47 -4.84
N GLN A 384 6.63 1.80 -5.78
CA GLN A 384 6.15 2.39 -7.03
C GLN A 384 5.19 3.55 -6.76
N PHE A 385 4.18 3.33 -5.91
CA PHE A 385 3.25 4.40 -5.53
C PHE A 385 3.96 5.60 -4.88
N MET A 386 4.92 5.35 -3.99
CA MET A 386 5.67 6.43 -3.32
C MET A 386 6.56 7.20 -4.29
N GLN A 387 7.15 6.53 -5.29
CA GLN A 387 7.90 7.20 -6.37
C GLN A 387 6.98 8.07 -7.23
N ASP A 388 5.84 7.52 -7.65
CA ASP A 388 4.84 8.23 -8.44
C ASP A 388 4.24 9.41 -7.67
N ALA A 389 3.94 9.21 -6.39
CA ALA A 389 3.44 10.26 -5.52
C ALA A 389 4.46 11.40 -5.33
N ARG A 390 5.75 11.09 -5.17
CA ARG A 390 6.82 12.10 -5.08
C ARG A 390 6.97 12.87 -6.39
N PHE A 391 6.99 12.18 -7.52
CA PHE A 391 7.06 12.81 -8.83
C PHE A 391 5.82 13.67 -9.10
N GLY A 392 4.62 13.12 -8.85
CA GLY A 392 3.35 13.82 -8.98
C GLY A 392 3.29 15.07 -8.10
N LEU A 393 3.72 14.98 -6.83
CA LEU A 393 3.78 16.12 -5.92
C LEU A 393 4.69 17.22 -6.46
N MET A 394 5.89 16.87 -6.95
CA MET A 394 6.81 17.87 -7.54
C MET A 394 6.18 18.56 -8.75
N MET A 395 5.52 17.81 -9.63
CA MET A 395 4.84 18.36 -10.81
C MET A 395 3.66 19.26 -10.42
N ILE A 396 2.87 18.86 -9.44
CA ILE A 396 1.76 19.66 -8.91
C ILE A 396 2.28 20.97 -8.30
N LEU A 397 3.29 20.90 -7.44
CA LEU A 397 3.88 22.10 -6.82
C LEU A 397 4.48 23.05 -7.86
N LEU A 398 5.15 22.52 -8.88
CA LEU A 398 5.68 23.33 -9.99
C LEU A 398 4.54 23.97 -10.78
N GLY A 399 3.51 23.21 -11.13
CA GLY A 399 2.33 23.70 -11.85
C GLY A 399 1.60 24.80 -11.09
N ILE A 400 1.40 24.59 -9.78
CA ILE A 400 0.80 25.61 -8.88
C ILE A 400 1.68 26.85 -8.85
N PHE A 401 2.99 26.70 -8.66
CA PHE A 401 3.92 27.83 -8.61
C PHE A 401 3.88 28.67 -9.89
N LEU A 402 3.95 28.03 -11.07
CA LEU A 402 3.90 28.73 -12.36
C LEU A 402 2.56 29.42 -12.58
N THR A 403 1.46 28.77 -12.27
CA THR A 403 0.11 29.33 -12.39
C THR A 403 -0.05 30.56 -11.48
N LEU A 404 0.40 30.46 -10.22
CA LEU A 404 0.36 31.56 -9.28
C LEU A 404 1.29 32.71 -9.67
N ALA A 405 2.49 32.39 -10.20
CA ALA A 405 3.42 33.40 -10.69
C ALA A 405 2.80 34.22 -11.84
N TRP A 406 2.04 33.56 -12.69
CA TRP A 406 1.31 34.21 -13.78
C TRP A 406 0.14 35.07 -13.24
N ILE A 407 -0.70 34.51 -12.38
CA ILE A 407 -1.87 35.21 -11.79
C ILE A 407 -1.42 36.48 -11.03
N PHE A 408 -0.39 36.36 -10.19
CA PHE A 408 0.08 37.48 -9.38
C PHE A 408 1.08 38.39 -10.08
N SER A 409 1.52 38.03 -11.30
CA SER A 409 2.62 38.72 -11.99
C SER A 409 3.85 38.94 -11.09
N SER A 410 4.16 37.96 -10.24
CA SER A 410 5.18 38.03 -9.19
C SER A 410 5.78 36.68 -8.89
N TRP A 411 7.10 36.59 -8.76
CA TRP A 411 7.80 35.35 -8.36
C TRP A 411 7.78 35.11 -6.84
N SER A 412 7.55 36.13 -6.03
CA SER A 412 7.58 36.02 -4.57
C SER A 412 6.22 35.75 -3.92
N ARG A 413 5.11 36.15 -4.57
CA ARG A 413 3.75 35.89 -4.07
C ARG A 413 3.42 34.39 -4.03
N PRO A 414 3.71 33.59 -5.08
CA PRO A 414 3.52 32.16 -5.02
C PRO A 414 4.19 31.49 -3.83
N LEU A 415 5.43 31.87 -3.51
CA LEU A 415 6.15 31.31 -2.37
C LEU A 415 5.43 31.53 -1.04
N VAL A 416 4.83 32.70 -0.85
CA VAL A 416 4.05 33.01 0.36
C VAL A 416 2.78 32.17 0.44
N VAL A 417 2.07 32.00 -0.70
CA VAL A 417 0.86 31.17 -0.76
C VAL A 417 1.20 29.69 -0.54
N MET A 418 2.24 29.21 -1.18
CA MET A 418 2.65 27.80 -1.09
C MET A 418 3.31 27.45 0.25
N ALA A 419 3.89 28.40 0.96
CA ALA A 419 4.51 28.17 2.26
C ALA A 419 3.54 27.66 3.33
N ILE A 420 2.22 27.74 3.08
CA ILE A 420 1.21 27.19 3.99
C ILE A 420 1.03 25.67 3.85
N ILE A 421 1.43 25.09 2.70
CA ILE A 421 1.18 23.67 2.38
C ILE A 421 1.69 22.72 3.47
N PRO A 422 2.95 22.81 3.94
CA PRO A 422 3.46 21.91 4.96
C PRO A 422 2.66 21.94 6.27
N PHE A 423 2.08 23.08 6.59
CA PHE A 423 1.32 23.23 7.83
C PHE A 423 -0.05 22.54 7.79
N GLY A 424 -0.57 22.21 6.61
CA GLY A 424 -1.76 21.37 6.46
C GLY A 424 -1.56 19.97 7.05
N LEU A 425 -0.32 19.44 7.05
CA LEU A 425 0.02 18.18 7.68
C LEU A 425 -0.29 18.15 9.17
N VAL A 426 -0.21 19.29 9.86
CA VAL A 426 -0.48 19.36 11.31
C VAL A 426 -1.87 18.82 11.64
N GLY A 427 -2.88 19.31 10.94
CA GLY A 427 -4.26 18.85 11.15
C GLY A 427 -4.43 17.38 10.77
N ALA A 428 -3.86 16.96 9.65
CA ALA A 428 -3.94 15.58 9.19
C ALA A 428 -3.32 14.60 10.20
N ILE A 429 -2.07 14.82 10.61
CA ILE A 429 -1.36 13.95 11.57
C ILE A 429 -2.12 13.91 12.90
N TRP A 430 -2.55 15.08 13.41
CA TRP A 430 -3.31 15.13 14.65
C TRP A 430 -4.64 14.39 14.57
N GLY A 431 -5.34 14.48 13.43
CA GLY A 431 -6.56 13.72 13.19
C GLY A 431 -6.31 12.22 13.25
N HIS A 432 -5.28 11.72 12.58
CA HIS A 432 -4.89 10.30 12.61
C HIS A 432 -4.51 9.84 14.03
N TYR A 433 -3.75 10.64 14.76
CA TYR A 433 -3.41 10.38 16.16
C TYR A 433 -4.65 10.24 17.05
N LEU A 434 -5.60 11.20 16.97
CA LEU A 434 -6.81 11.19 17.79
C LEU A 434 -7.74 10.01 17.52
N TRP A 435 -7.80 9.57 16.26
CA TRP A 435 -8.65 8.44 15.86
C TRP A 435 -7.95 7.09 15.96
N GLY A 436 -6.65 7.05 16.23
CA GLY A 436 -5.86 5.82 16.25
C GLY A 436 -5.83 5.09 14.89
N ILE A 437 -6.09 5.83 13.80
CA ILE A 437 -6.14 5.28 12.44
C ILE A 437 -4.79 5.54 11.77
N PRO A 438 -4.10 4.50 11.25
CA PRO A 438 -2.84 4.72 10.54
C PRO A 438 -3.05 5.57 9.29
N MET A 439 -2.02 6.34 8.92
CA MET A 439 -1.99 6.99 7.61
C MET A 439 -1.82 5.92 6.53
N SER A 440 -2.40 6.17 5.36
CA SER A 440 -2.34 5.23 4.23
C SER A 440 -2.14 5.97 2.90
N MET A 441 -2.04 5.23 1.79
CA MET A 441 -2.05 5.85 0.46
C MET A 441 -3.27 6.75 0.26
N PHE A 442 -4.41 6.42 0.86
CA PHE A 442 -5.62 7.25 0.83
C PHE A 442 -5.46 8.55 1.61
N SER A 443 -4.66 8.57 2.69
CA SER A 443 -4.31 9.80 3.39
C SER A 443 -3.46 10.72 2.51
N ILE A 444 -2.53 10.16 1.72
CA ILE A 444 -1.72 10.94 0.77
C ILE A 444 -2.61 11.57 -0.31
N VAL A 445 -3.56 10.82 -0.86
CA VAL A 445 -4.55 11.35 -1.82
C VAL A 445 -5.39 12.46 -1.17
N GLY A 446 -5.82 12.25 0.09
CA GLY A 446 -6.51 13.27 0.89
C GLY A 446 -5.68 14.54 1.09
N LEU A 447 -4.37 14.39 1.37
CA LEU A 447 -3.43 15.51 1.49
C LEU A 447 -3.34 16.32 0.19
N LEU A 448 -3.25 15.65 -0.96
CA LEU A 448 -3.20 16.35 -2.26
C LEU A 448 -4.49 17.13 -2.51
N GLY A 449 -5.65 16.55 -2.22
CA GLY A 449 -6.94 17.25 -2.33
C GLY A 449 -7.04 18.45 -1.37
N MET A 450 -6.63 18.25 -0.11
CA MET A 450 -6.61 19.30 0.92
C MET A 450 -5.71 20.48 0.51
N VAL A 451 -4.52 20.22 -0.04
CA VAL A 451 -3.59 21.25 -0.52
C VAL A 451 -4.28 22.15 -1.54
N GLY A 452 -5.03 21.59 -2.49
CA GLY A 452 -5.76 22.36 -3.48
C GLY A 452 -6.79 23.31 -2.85
N ILE A 453 -7.52 22.87 -1.84
CA ILE A 453 -8.53 23.68 -1.13
C ILE A 453 -7.85 24.80 -0.34
N ILE A 454 -6.81 24.50 0.42
CA ILE A 454 -6.07 25.50 1.24
C ILE A 454 -5.44 26.57 0.33
N ILE A 455 -4.87 26.17 -0.80
CA ILE A 455 -4.28 27.10 -1.75
C ILE A 455 -5.35 28.01 -2.37
N ASN A 456 -6.52 27.46 -2.75
CA ASN A 456 -7.61 28.24 -3.30
C ASN A 456 -8.05 29.36 -2.34
N ASP A 457 -8.28 29.02 -1.06
CA ASP A 457 -8.64 30.01 -0.05
C ASP A 457 -7.53 31.05 0.16
N SER A 458 -6.27 30.62 0.12
CA SER A 458 -5.10 31.49 0.25
C SER A 458 -4.94 32.46 -0.93
N ILE A 459 -5.19 32.01 -2.17
CA ILE A 459 -5.15 32.85 -3.39
C ILE A 459 -6.17 33.98 -3.26
N VAL A 460 -7.41 33.61 -2.91
CA VAL A 460 -8.50 34.59 -2.79
C VAL A 460 -8.21 35.60 -1.70
N LEU A 461 -7.65 35.14 -0.56
CA LEU A 461 -7.26 36.03 0.52
C LEU A 461 -6.14 37.01 0.10
N VAL A 462 -5.05 36.49 -0.51
CA VAL A 462 -3.92 37.34 -0.96
C VAL A 462 -4.36 38.30 -2.04
N SER A 463 -5.20 37.89 -2.99
CA SER A 463 -5.75 38.80 -4.01
C SER A 463 -6.57 39.92 -3.41
N THR A 464 -7.39 39.63 -2.38
CA THR A 464 -8.16 40.65 -1.66
C THR A 464 -7.26 41.60 -0.88
N ILE A 465 -6.19 41.09 -0.25
CA ILE A 465 -5.19 41.94 0.43
C ILE A 465 -4.54 42.90 -0.58
N ASP A 466 -4.13 42.40 -1.75
CA ASP A 466 -3.47 43.20 -2.78
C ASP A 466 -4.42 44.25 -3.37
N GLU A 467 -5.70 43.92 -3.54
CA GLU A 467 -6.74 44.90 -3.95
C GLU A 467 -6.89 46.03 -2.91
N TYR A 468 -7.07 45.68 -1.62
CA TYR A 468 -7.23 46.66 -0.57
C TYR A 468 -5.96 47.48 -0.30
N ALA A 469 -4.79 46.92 -0.51
CA ALA A 469 -3.51 47.57 -0.32
C ALA A 469 -3.26 48.75 -1.29
N ARG A 470 -3.98 48.79 -2.44
CA ARG A 470 -3.89 49.91 -3.40
C ARG A 470 -4.41 51.19 -2.80
N ASP A 471 -5.44 51.12 -1.95
CA ASP A 471 -6.13 52.30 -1.42
C ASP A 471 -5.77 52.67 0.02
N ARG A 472 -5.30 51.69 0.84
CA ARG A 472 -5.22 51.85 2.32
C ARG A 472 -3.85 51.60 2.94
N GLY A 473 -2.86 51.20 2.16
CA GLY A 473 -1.61 50.70 2.68
C GLY A 473 -1.74 49.24 3.22
N LEU A 474 -0.62 48.50 3.30
CA LEU A 474 -0.67 47.04 3.44
C LEU A 474 -1.23 46.57 4.80
N LYS A 475 -0.79 47.13 5.94
CA LYS A 475 -1.21 46.60 7.25
C LYS A 475 -2.73 46.75 7.51
N PRO A 476 -3.37 47.91 7.27
CA PRO A 476 -4.82 48.01 7.34
C PRO A 476 -5.53 47.10 6.32
N ALA A 477 -4.99 46.98 5.09
CA ALA A 477 -5.54 46.14 4.05
C ALA A 477 -5.57 44.65 4.48
N ILE A 478 -4.51 44.15 5.11
CA ILE A 478 -4.48 42.79 5.64
C ILE A 478 -5.60 42.58 6.67
N VAL A 479 -5.75 43.49 7.65
CA VAL A 479 -6.78 43.32 8.70
C VAL A 479 -8.18 43.32 8.12
N ASP A 480 -8.45 44.21 7.17
CA ASP A 480 -9.78 44.33 6.57
C ASP A 480 -10.09 43.16 5.63
N ALA A 481 -9.15 42.78 4.78
CA ALA A 481 -9.30 41.63 3.86
C ALA A 481 -9.54 40.33 4.60
N VAL A 482 -8.74 40.04 5.64
CA VAL A 482 -8.89 38.82 6.45
C VAL A 482 -10.22 38.78 7.18
N ALA A 483 -10.66 39.92 7.74
CA ALA A 483 -11.94 40.04 8.40
C ALA A 483 -13.13 39.81 7.45
N ASP A 484 -13.04 40.32 6.21
CA ASP A 484 -14.09 40.16 5.21
C ASP A 484 -14.10 38.72 4.61
N ARG A 485 -12.98 38.04 4.61
CA ARG A 485 -12.84 36.65 4.16
C ARG A 485 -13.16 35.59 5.21
N LEU A 486 -13.28 35.96 6.49
CA LEU A 486 -13.62 35.03 7.57
C LEU A 486 -14.87 34.19 7.26
N ARG A 487 -15.96 34.86 6.82
CA ARG A 487 -17.22 34.18 6.53
C ARG A 487 -17.16 33.23 5.33
N PRO A 488 -16.67 33.63 4.14
CA PRO A 488 -16.54 32.74 3.02
C PRO A 488 -15.68 31.50 3.34
N VAL A 489 -14.50 31.69 3.93
CA VAL A 489 -13.58 30.59 4.27
C VAL A 489 -14.17 29.67 5.33
N PHE A 490 -14.85 30.23 6.35
CA PHE A 490 -15.58 29.42 7.34
C PHE A 490 -16.67 28.56 6.69
N LEU A 491 -17.47 29.15 5.78
CA LEU A 491 -18.56 28.42 5.13
C LEU A 491 -18.03 27.30 4.22
N THR A 492 -16.99 27.55 3.43
CA THR A 492 -16.39 26.50 2.57
C THR A 492 -15.84 25.35 3.40
N THR A 493 -15.08 25.65 4.45
CA THR A 493 -14.53 24.63 5.35
C THR A 493 -15.65 23.88 6.09
N ALA A 494 -16.61 24.61 6.69
CA ALA A 494 -17.69 23.99 7.45
C ALA A 494 -18.57 23.07 6.57
N THR A 495 -18.92 23.49 5.35
CA THR A 495 -19.72 22.65 4.45
C THR A 495 -18.98 21.39 4.02
N THR A 496 -17.66 21.48 3.77
CA THR A 496 -16.85 20.32 3.42
C THR A 496 -16.68 19.37 4.61
N VAL A 497 -16.32 19.89 5.78
CA VAL A 497 -16.14 19.10 7.01
C VAL A 497 -17.45 18.43 7.43
N LEU A 498 -18.56 19.16 7.46
CA LEU A 498 -19.87 18.60 7.83
C LEU A 498 -20.39 17.60 6.79
N GLY A 499 -20.08 17.82 5.51
CA GLY A 499 -20.42 16.87 4.44
C GLY A 499 -19.68 15.55 4.55
N LEU A 500 -18.45 15.57 5.05
CA LEU A 500 -17.60 14.38 5.26
C LEU A 500 -17.82 13.73 6.64
N ALA A 501 -18.33 14.47 7.62
CA ALA A 501 -18.48 13.99 9.00
C ALA A 501 -19.28 12.68 9.14
N PRO A 502 -20.37 12.41 8.39
CA PRO A 502 -21.07 11.12 8.50
C PRO A 502 -20.17 9.93 8.22
N LEU A 503 -19.27 10.03 7.23
CA LEU A 503 -18.35 8.94 6.87
C LEU A 503 -17.28 8.68 7.96
N LEU A 504 -16.98 9.68 8.78
CA LEU A 504 -16.06 9.54 9.92
C LEU A 504 -16.62 8.57 10.97
N TYR A 505 -17.93 8.61 11.19
CA TYR A 505 -18.64 7.83 12.19
C TYR A 505 -19.24 6.53 11.63
N GLU A 506 -19.10 6.30 10.31
CA GLU A 506 -19.54 5.06 9.69
C GLU A 506 -18.69 3.88 10.21
N SER A 507 -19.35 2.81 10.66
CA SER A 507 -18.70 1.65 11.25
C SER A 507 -18.53 0.49 10.28
N SER A 508 -19.17 0.55 9.09
CA SER A 508 -19.08 -0.54 8.12
C SER A 508 -17.65 -0.80 7.66
N SER A 509 -17.30 -2.07 7.53
CA SER A 509 -15.98 -2.53 7.08
C SER A 509 -15.59 -1.92 5.74
N GLN A 510 -16.57 -1.75 4.84
CA GLN A 510 -16.35 -1.14 3.52
C GLN A 510 -16.01 0.36 3.60
N ALA A 511 -16.50 1.08 4.60
CA ALA A 511 -16.16 2.48 4.78
C ALA A 511 -14.80 2.68 5.45
N GLN A 512 -14.31 1.67 6.19
CA GLN A 512 -13.08 1.76 6.99
C GLN A 512 -11.85 2.12 6.13
N PHE A 513 -11.74 1.59 4.90
CA PHE A 513 -10.59 1.88 4.05
C PHE A 513 -10.56 3.34 3.54
N LEU A 514 -11.72 4.03 3.47
CA LEU A 514 -11.81 5.44 3.08
C LEU A 514 -11.61 6.41 4.26
N LYS A 515 -11.76 5.94 5.51
CA LYS A 515 -11.59 6.77 6.71
C LYS A 515 -10.28 7.54 6.76
N PRO A 516 -9.11 6.99 6.38
CA PRO A 516 -7.87 7.75 6.37
C PRO A 516 -7.94 9.02 5.52
N THR A 517 -8.59 8.97 4.34
CA THR A 517 -8.83 10.16 3.50
C THR A 517 -9.72 11.18 4.22
N VAL A 518 -10.79 10.70 4.84
CA VAL A 518 -11.77 11.56 5.50
C VAL A 518 -11.17 12.24 6.72
N VAL A 519 -10.43 11.50 7.55
CA VAL A 519 -9.69 12.04 8.70
C VAL A 519 -8.72 13.14 8.22
N THR A 520 -7.93 12.84 7.20
CA THR A 520 -7.00 13.81 6.60
C THR A 520 -7.70 15.07 6.14
N LEU A 521 -8.82 14.95 5.42
CA LEU A 521 -9.56 16.11 4.91
C LEU A 521 -10.25 16.89 6.02
N VAL A 522 -10.96 16.24 6.93
CA VAL A 522 -11.72 16.90 8.01
C VAL A 522 -10.80 17.66 8.95
N TYR A 523 -9.79 16.99 9.48
CA TYR A 523 -8.86 17.62 10.42
C TYR A 523 -7.87 18.54 9.72
N GLY A 524 -7.40 18.17 8.53
CA GLY A 524 -6.51 18.98 7.73
C GLY A 524 -7.15 20.30 7.27
N LEU A 525 -8.41 20.27 6.79
CA LEU A 525 -9.15 21.48 6.41
C LEU A 525 -9.57 22.29 7.63
N GLY A 526 -10.00 21.64 8.73
CA GLY A 526 -10.34 22.32 9.97
C GLY A 526 -9.18 23.13 10.53
N PHE A 527 -7.98 22.54 10.55
CA PHE A 527 -6.76 23.22 10.94
C PHE A 527 -6.31 24.21 9.85
N GLY A 528 -6.44 23.87 8.58
CA GLY A 528 -6.15 24.70 7.42
C GLY A 528 -6.92 26.01 7.42
N PHE A 529 -8.18 26.00 7.84
CA PHE A 529 -8.99 27.22 8.05
C PHE A 529 -8.30 28.21 9.01
N VAL A 530 -7.82 27.71 10.15
CA VAL A 530 -7.10 28.53 11.13
C VAL A 530 -5.79 29.05 10.53
N LEU A 531 -5.06 28.20 9.82
CA LEU A 531 -3.80 28.57 9.19
C LEU A 531 -3.96 29.63 8.12
N VAL A 532 -4.92 29.48 7.21
CA VAL A 532 -5.16 30.47 6.13
C VAL A 532 -5.42 31.84 6.73
N LEU A 533 -6.22 31.90 7.79
CA LEU A 533 -6.60 33.18 8.38
C LEU A 533 -5.55 33.81 9.31
N LEU A 534 -4.59 33.04 9.84
CA LEU A 534 -3.55 33.54 10.75
C LEU A 534 -2.16 33.57 10.09
N VAL A 535 -1.78 32.50 9.40
CA VAL A 535 -0.42 32.34 8.87
C VAL A 535 -0.23 33.10 7.56
N VAL A 536 -1.18 33.05 6.64
CA VAL A 536 -1.06 33.78 5.36
C VAL A 536 -0.91 35.28 5.58
N PRO A 537 -1.72 35.95 6.43
CA PRO A 537 -1.54 37.38 6.74
C PRO A 537 -0.18 37.70 7.36
N ALA A 538 0.29 36.82 8.26
CA ALA A 538 1.62 36.97 8.88
C ALA A 538 2.74 36.84 7.84
N LEU A 539 2.66 35.88 6.94
CA LEU A 539 3.63 35.68 5.85
C LEU A 539 3.64 36.86 4.86
N VAL A 540 2.46 37.38 4.49
CA VAL A 540 2.35 38.61 3.64
C VAL A 540 3.01 39.81 4.34
N ALA A 541 2.79 39.96 5.64
CA ALA A 541 3.42 41.04 6.40
C ALA A 541 4.94 40.89 6.51
N VAL A 542 5.44 39.68 6.68
CA VAL A 542 6.89 39.36 6.67
C VAL A 542 7.49 39.59 5.29
N GLN A 543 6.80 39.19 4.22
CA GLN A 543 7.24 39.44 2.84
C GLN A 543 7.47 40.94 2.58
N GLU A 544 6.58 41.78 3.08
CA GLU A 544 6.72 43.24 2.98
C GLU A 544 7.93 43.75 3.78
N ASP A 545 8.15 43.25 5.00
CA ASP A 545 9.33 43.61 5.81
C ASP A 545 10.64 43.25 5.09
N VAL A 546 10.71 42.00 4.54
CA VAL A 546 11.86 41.54 3.74
C VAL A 546 12.04 42.43 2.52
N GLY A 547 10.97 42.73 1.80
CA GLY A 547 11.01 43.61 0.63
C GLY A 547 11.51 45.02 0.97
N ASN A 548 11.08 45.55 2.12
CA ASN A 548 11.53 46.86 2.61
C ASN A 548 13.03 46.85 2.99
N ARG A 549 13.47 45.81 3.70
CA ARG A 549 14.88 45.61 4.08
C ARG A 549 15.76 45.49 2.84
N LEU A 550 15.36 44.65 1.86
CA LEU A 550 16.08 44.51 0.59
C LEU A 550 16.17 45.81 -0.22
N ARG A 551 15.06 46.58 -0.26
CA ARG A 551 15.06 47.91 -0.91
C ARG A 551 15.99 48.89 -0.18
N ALA A 552 16.01 48.86 1.15
CA ALA A 552 16.93 49.67 1.95
C ALA A 552 18.39 49.26 1.71
N LEU A 553 18.70 47.96 1.68
CA LEU A 553 20.04 47.45 1.37
C LEU A 553 20.50 47.85 -0.05
N ARG A 554 19.62 47.75 -1.05
CA ARG A 554 19.93 48.18 -2.42
C ARG A 554 20.21 49.69 -2.49
N ARG A 555 19.45 50.51 -1.75
CA ARG A 555 19.68 51.96 -1.66
C ARG A 555 21.02 52.25 -0.98
N MET A 556 21.34 51.58 0.14
CA MET A 556 22.63 51.72 0.83
C MET A 556 23.80 51.27 -0.01
N ALA A 557 23.68 50.18 -0.77
CA ALA A 557 24.71 49.70 -1.71
C ALA A 557 24.96 50.68 -2.87
N GLY A 558 23.95 51.43 -3.30
CA GLY A 558 24.03 52.48 -4.34
C GLY A 558 24.66 53.79 -3.86
N LEU A 559 24.78 54.02 -2.56
CA LEU A 559 25.40 55.22 -2.02
C LEU A 559 26.93 55.21 -2.23
N LYS A 560 27.51 56.34 -2.67
CA LYS A 560 28.96 56.45 -2.89
C LYS A 560 29.80 56.45 -1.61
N HIS A 561 29.17 56.47 -0.44
CA HIS A 561 29.86 56.54 0.86
C HIS A 561 30.37 55.15 1.34
N ARG A 562 31.67 55.05 1.59
CA ARG A 562 32.38 53.80 1.88
C ARG A 562 31.83 53.05 3.12
N ARG A 563 31.40 53.80 4.20
CA ARG A 563 30.82 53.22 5.42
C ARG A 563 29.42 52.62 5.19
N ALA A 564 28.58 53.25 4.34
CA ALA A 564 27.26 52.72 4.03
C ALA A 564 27.30 51.44 3.20
N ARG A 565 28.27 51.34 2.25
CA ARG A 565 28.53 50.10 1.48
C ARG A 565 29.04 48.97 2.39
N GLY A 566 29.96 49.27 3.33
CA GLY A 566 30.45 48.28 4.29
C GLY A 566 29.34 47.72 5.18
N GLY A 567 28.44 48.56 5.71
CA GLY A 567 27.28 48.13 6.48
C GLY A 567 26.28 47.27 5.68
N ALA A 568 26.03 47.64 4.42
CA ALA A 568 25.18 46.83 3.53
C ALA A 568 25.77 45.46 3.23
N LEU A 569 27.09 45.35 3.03
CA LEU A 569 27.80 44.07 2.79
C LEU A 569 27.79 43.17 4.02
N VAL A 570 28.00 43.74 5.21
CA VAL A 570 27.93 42.98 6.49
C VAL A 570 26.52 42.43 6.70
N LEU A 571 25.47 43.25 6.55
CA LEU A 571 24.08 42.81 6.68
C LEU A 571 23.67 41.77 5.62
N ALA A 572 24.10 41.93 4.37
CA ALA A 572 23.86 40.95 3.34
C ALA A 572 24.62 39.64 3.61
N GLY A 573 25.87 39.72 4.08
CA GLY A 573 26.69 38.58 4.45
C GLY A 573 26.12 37.78 5.63
N THR A 574 25.65 38.48 6.68
CA THR A 574 24.99 37.80 7.83
C THR A 574 23.67 37.15 7.43
N ALA A 575 22.83 37.83 6.62
CA ALA A 575 21.61 37.23 6.10
C ALA A 575 21.88 36.01 5.21
N ALA A 576 22.87 36.07 4.32
CA ALA A 576 23.27 34.93 3.51
C ALA A 576 23.82 33.76 4.35
N LEU A 577 24.62 34.06 5.38
CA LEU A 577 25.13 33.05 6.31
C LEU A 577 23.99 32.34 7.07
N LEU A 578 22.99 33.10 7.54
CA LEU A 578 21.83 32.54 8.25
C LEU A 578 20.97 31.65 7.34
N VAL A 579 20.75 32.07 6.09
CA VAL A 579 20.04 31.25 5.10
C VAL A 579 20.83 29.98 4.75
N ALA A 580 22.14 30.07 4.64
CA ALA A 580 23.01 28.92 4.38
C ALA A 580 23.03 27.93 5.55
N LEU A 581 23.11 28.43 6.81
CA LEU A 581 23.03 27.59 8.01
C LEU A 581 21.67 26.90 8.13
N PHE A 582 20.57 27.61 7.87
CA PHE A 582 19.23 27.03 7.87
C PHE A 582 19.06 25.98 6.76
N GLY A 583 19.53 26.25 5.55
CA GLY A 583 19.54 25.30 4.44
C GLY A 583 20.40 24.08 4.74
N ALA A 584 21.55 24.26 5.39
CA ALA A 584 22.45 23.17 5.79
C ALA A 584 21.82 22.29 6.88
N THR A 585 21.10 22.87 7.86
CA THR A 585 20.40 22.09 8.91
C THR A 585 19.26 21.27 8.32
N ILE A 586 18.45 21.81 7.41
CA ILE A 586 17.41 21.08 6.70
C ILE A 586 18.03 19.98 5.83
N GLY A 587 19.07 20.30 5.06
CA GLY A 587 19.77 19.33 4.22
C GLY A 587 20.36 18.19 5.04
N TRP A 588 20.96 18.49 6.19
CA TRP A 588 21.49 17.48 7.12
C TRP A 588 20.40 16.56 7.65
N THR A 589 19.26 17.14 8.10
CA THR A 589 18.14 16.37 8.63
C THR A 589 17.52 15.44 7.57
N ILE A 590 17.42 15.91 6.32
CA ILE A 590 16.92 15.10 5.20
C ILE A 590 17.87 13.95 4.87
N LEU A 591 19.19 14.18 4.93
CA LEU A 591 20.19 13.18 4.56
C LEU A 591 20.46 12.14 5.65
N THR A 592 20.40 12.54 6.92
CA THR A 592 20.82 11.69 8.05
C THR A 592 19.68 11.20 8.91
N GLY A 593 18.45 11.73 8.71
CA GLY A 593 17.30 11.44 9.59
C GLY A 593 17.46 11.97 11.02
N THR A 594 18.56 12.69 11.32
CA THR A 594 18.87 13.18 12.68
C THR A 594 18.96 14.70 12.70
N LEU A 595 18.45 15.32 13.78
CA LEU A 595 18.57 16.76 13.99
C LEU A 595 20.00 17.10 14.47
N PRO A 596 20.74 17.99 13.80
CA PRO A 596 22.08 18.37 14.23
C PRO A 596 22.05 19.04 15.61
N GLY A 597 22.74 18.45 16.59
CA GLY A 597 22.80 18.95 17.97
C GLY A 597 21.56 18.65 18.83
N GLY A 598 20.67 17.74 18.39
CA GLY A 598 19.42 17.40 19.06
C GLY A 598 18.37 18.51 19.03
N LEU A 599 17.22 18.27 19.68
CA LEU A 599 16.10 19.22 19.74
C LEU A 599 16.48 20.62 20.29
N LEU A 600 17.39 20.69 21.25
CA LEU A 600 17.84 21.96 21.85
C LEU A 600 18.79 22.74 20.94
N GLY A 601 19.65 22.07 20.19
CA GLY A 601 20.55 22.71 19.23
C GLY A 601 19.81 23.28 18.02
N SER A 602 18.87 22.54 17.47
CA SER A 602 18.03 23.00 16.34
C SER A 602 17.05 24.12 16.74
N ALA A 603 16.46 24.05 17.95
CA ALA A 603 15.64 25.15 18.50
C ALA A 603 16.47 26.42 18.71
N GLY A 604 17.73 26.29 19.14
CA GLY A 604 18.67 27.41 19.28
C GLY A 604 18.99 28.08 17.94
N ILE A 605 19.19 27.29 16.88
CA ILE A 605 19.44 27.81 15.51
C ILE A 605 18.20 28.51 14.97
N VAL A 606 16.99 27.93 15.15
CA VAL A 606 15.73 28.55 14.73
C VAL A 606 15.44 29.84 15.51
N ALA A 607 15.69 29.85 16.81
CA ALA A 607 15.56 31.04 17.64
C ALA A 607 16.54 32.14 17.24
N ALA A 608 17.82 31.79 16.98
CA ALA A 608 18.84 32.75 16.53
C ALA A 608 18.52 33.34 15.15
N THR A 609 17.93 32.52 14.22
CA THR A 609 17.49 33.01 12.89
C THR A 609 16.21 33.88 12.96
N GLY A 610 15.37 33.69 13.98
CA GLY A 610 14.13 34.49 14.17
C GLY A 610 14.32 35.85 14.87
N ILE A 611 15.45 36.07 15.54
CA ILE A 611 15.75 37.32 16.26
C ILE A 611 16.36 38.41 15.32
N PHE A 612 16.91 38.04 14.16
CA PHE A 612 17.45 38.94 13.16
C PHE A 612 16.49 39.16 11.98
#